data_6e38beca4c27ef14536be3c4619da45c
#
_entry.id   6e38beca4c27ef14536be3c4619da45c
#
_cell.length_a   1.000
_cell.length_b   1.000
_cell.length_c   1.000
_cell.angle_alpha   90.00
_cell.angle_beta   90.00
_cell.angle_gamma   90.00
#
_symmetry.space_group_name_H-M   'P 1'
#
loop_
_entity.id
_entity.type
_entity.pdbx_description
1 polymer ?
#
loop_
_entity_poly.entity_id
_entity_poly.type
_entity_poly.pdbx_seq_one_letter_code
_entity_poly.pdbx_strand_id
1 'polypeptide(L)'
;MGCGKSSVGRKLSELLCCRFMDLDDCIVEKAGCSIPEIFAEKGEAEFRKIEQETLKSIVGMSEVDLEAVLALGGGAVMTAGSEEIVHEGTMCIYLKASVDTLLEHLSGKTASRPMLNQQPIVTGENSSAMSGDNLSLMPTSSPSVMSSEVETSPLRARILELMSKRAATYERTAHLIIDTDGKSVDEVAAMIVRKISAYQKQ
;
A
#
# COMPACT_ATOMS: atom_id res chain seq x y z
N MET A 1 0.66 0.63 1.99
CA MET A 1 0.64 -0.85 2.05
C MET A 1 0.84 -1.26 3.50
N GLY A 2 0.04 -2.19 4.04
CA GLY A 2 0.25 -2.69 5.40
C GLY A 2 -0.10 -1.75 6.57
N CYS A 3 -0.40 -0.50 6.34
CA CYS A 3 -0.72 0.50 7.39
C CYS A 3 -2.16 0.38 7.96
N GLY A 4 -2.88 -0.71 7.69
CA GLY A 4 -4.20 -0.96 8.28
C GLY A 4 -5.37 -0.19 7.68
N LYS A 5 -5.28 0.35 6.45
CA LYS A 5 -6.32 1.18 5.84
C LYS A 5 -7.74 0.60 5.93
N SER A 6 -7.94 -0.64 5.47
CA SER A 6 -9.27 -1.25 5.47
C SER A 6 -9.79 -1.48 6.89
N SER A 7 -8.93 -1.84 7.84
CA SER A 7 -9.32 -2.02 9.26
C SER A 7 -9.69 -0.69 9.91
N VAL A 8 -8.84 0.32 9.74
CA VAL A 8 -9.10 1.68 10.26
C VAL A 8 -10.31 2.29 9.56
N GLY A 9 -10.45 2.09 8.25
CA GLY A 9 -11.57 2.60 7.47
C GLY A 9 -12.92 2.04 7.92
N ARG A 10 -13.00 0.72 8.16
CA ARG A 10 -14.21 0.09 8.73
C ARG A 10 -14.56 0.65 10.10
N LYS A 11 -13.57 0.76 10.98
CA LYS A 11 -13.79 1.34 12.31
C LYS A 11 -14.21 2.81 12.25
N LEU A 12 -13.60 3.57 11.35
CA LEU A 12 -13.96 4.97 11.14
C LEU A 12 -15.39 5.11 10.60
N SER A 13 -15.82 4.26 9.66
CA SER A 13 -17.19 4.28 9.14
C SER A 13 -18.23 3.94 10.20
N GLU A 14 -17.91 3.02 11.14
CA GLU A 14 -18.75 2.75 12.30
C GLU A 14 -18.91 3.99 13.19
N LEU A 15 -17.80 4.68 13.51
CA LEU A 15 -17.79 5.88 14.36
C LEU A 15 -18.52 7.06 13.71
N LEU A 16 -18.47 7.16 12.38
CA LEU A 16 -19.13 8.23 11.61
C LEU A 16 -20.55 7.86 11.17
N CYS A 17 -21.00 6.63 11.47
CA CYS A 17 -22.32 6.10 11.05
C CYS A 17 -22.53 6.19 9.54
N CYS A 18 -21.47 5.97 8.72
CA CYS A 18 -21.52 6.05 7.27
C CYS A 18 -21.07 4.74 6.59
N ARG A 19 -21.15 4.67 5.26
CA ARG A 19 -20.75 3.47 4.51
C ARG A 19 -19.22 3.33 4.49
N PHE A 20 -18.74 2.08 4.50
CA PHE A 20 -17.37 1.73 4.16
C PHE A 20 -17.31 1.17 2.74
N MET A 21 -16.33 1.63 1.97
CA MET A 21 -16.02 1.12 0.64
C MET A 21 -14.50 0.85 0.55
N ASP A 22 -14.12 -0.21 -0.15
CA ASP A 22 -12.72 -0.46 -0.52
C ASP A 22 -12.61 -0.37 -2.05
N LEU A 23 -11.70 0.46 -2.55
CA LEU A 23 -11.56 0.69 -3.99
C LEU A 23 -11.22 -0.60 -4.73
N ASP A 24 -10.42 -1.48 -4.11
CA ASP A 24 -10.05 -2.76 -4.70
C ASP A 24 -11.31 -3.65 -4.88
N ASP A 25 -12.23 -3.67 -3.91
CA ASP A 25 -13.51 -4.39 -3.99
C ASP A 25 -14.41 -3.80 -5.09
N CYS A 26 -14.50 -2.47 -5.18
CA CYS A 26 -15.28 -1.79 -6.23
C CYS A 26 -14.74 -2.07 -7.64
N ILE A 27 -13.40 -2.17 -7.79
CA ILE A 27 -12.77 -2.54 -9.06
C ILE A 27 -13.16 -3.97 -9.45
N VAL A 28 -13.08 -4.91 -8.52
CA VAL A 28 -13.45 -6.32 -8.75
C VAL A 28 -14.91 -6.43 -9.16
N GLU A 29 -15.82 -5.74 -8.47
CA GLU A 29 -17.24 -5.70 -8.80
C GLU A 29 -17.49 -5.15 -10.21
N LYS A 30 -16.85 -4.02 -10.56
CA LYS A 30 -16.99 -3.38 -11.88
C LYS A 30 -16.38 -4.22 -13.00
N ALA A 31 -15.24 -4.87 -12.76
CA ALA A 31 -14.53 -5.65 -13.77
C ALA A 31 -15.11 -7.06 -13.96
N GLY A 32 -15.83 -7.59 -12.97
CA GLY A 32 -16.36 -8.96 -12.97
C GLY A 32 -15.29 -10.04 -12.81
N CYS A 33 -14.03 -9.67 -12.48
CA CYS A 33 -12.91 -10.58 -12.28
C CYS A 33 -11.96 -10.02 -11.21
N SER A 34 -11.10 -10.86 -10.67
CA SER A 34 -10.16 -10.49 -9.61
C SER A 34 -9.04 -9.58 -10.13
N ILE A 35 -8.43 -8.78 -9.24
CA ILE A 35 -7.30 -7.92 -9.58
C ILE A 35 -6.13 -8.71 -10.20
N PRO A 36 -5.70 -9.88 -9.67
CA PRO A 36 -4.69 -10.70 -10.33
C PRO A 36 -5.05 -11.11 -11.76
N GLU A 37 -6.31 -11.43 -12.04
CA GLU A 37 -6.79 -11.76 -13.39
C GLU A 37 -6.71 -10.54 -14.31
N ILE A 38 -7.09 -9.35 -13.84
CA ILE A 38 -6.95 -8.11 -14.63
C ILE A 38 -5.47 -7.89 -14.99
N PHE A 39 -4.55 -8.06 -14.05
CA PHE A 39 -3.11 -7.93 -14.31
C PHE A 39 -2.59 -8.97 -15.30
N ALA A 40 -3.04 -10.22 -15.18
CA ALA A 40 -2.62 -11.32 -16.04
C ALA A 40 -3.13 -11.17 -17.49
N GLU A 41 -4.39 -10.77 -17.65
CA GLU A 41 -5.06 -10.73 -18.94
C GLU A 41 -4.88 -9.38 -19.67
N LYS A 42 -4.93 -8.26 -18.91
CA LYS A 42 -4.99 -6.90 -19.48
C LYS A 42 -3.76 -6.04 -19.15
N GLY A 43 -2.94 -6.48 -18.20
CA GLY A 43 -1.74 -5.77 -17.77
C GLY A 43 -2.00 -4.59 -16.83
N GLU A 44 -0.89 -3.98 -16.33
CA GLU A 44 -0.95 -2.90 -15.35
C GLU A 44 -1.62 -1.62 -15.91
N ALA A 45 -1.38 -1.28 -17.16
CA ALA A 45 -1.92 -0.07 -17.77
C ALA A 45 -3.46 -0.06 -17.79
N GLU A 46 -4.08 -1.17 -18.15
CA GLU A 46 -5.53 -1.29 -18.15
C GLU A 46 -6.09 -1.34 -16.73
N PHE A 47 -5.41 -2.01 -15.80
CA PHE A 47 -5.77 -1.95 -14.38
C PHE A 47 -5.81 -0.51 -13.87
N ARG A 48 -4.77 0.31 -14.16
CA ARG A 48 -4.73 1.72 -13.73
C ARG A 48 -5.84 2.56 -14.33
N LYS A 49 -6.24 2.28 -15.55
CA LYS A 49 -7.39 2.94 -16.18
C LYS A 49 -8.70 2.59 -15.47
N ILE A 50 -8.94 1.30 -15.21
CA ILE A 50 -10.13 0.83 -14.48
C ILE A 50 -10.15 1.44 -13.06
N GLU A 51 -9.00 1.44 -12.36
CA GLU A 51 -8.84 2.02 -11.03
C GLU A 51 -9.22 3.51 -11.03
N GLN A 52 -8.69 4.29 -11.97
CA GLN A 52 -9.01 5.72 -12.08
C GLN A 52 -10.47 5.99 -12.45
N GLU A 53 -11.03 5.24 -13.40
CA GLU A 53 -12.45 5.36 -13.79
C GLU A 53 -13.40 5.01 -12.64
N THR A 54 -13.04 3.98 -11.85
CA THR A 54 -13.81 3.58 -10.67
C THR A 54 -13.74 4.66 -9.60
N LEU A 55 -12.55 5.19 -9.35
CA LEU A 55 -12.33 6.29 -8.41
C LEU A 55 -13.14 7.54 -8.81
N LYS A 56 -13.09 7.96 -10.07
CA LYS A 56 -13.87 9.09 -10.60
C LYS A 56 -15.38 8.89 -10.40
N SER A 57 -15.86 7.67 -10.66
CA SER A 57 -17.26 7.35 -10.49
C SER A 57 -17.69 7.47 -9.03
N ILE A 58 -16.89 6.95 -8.08
CA ILE A 58 -17.21 7.00 -6.64
C ILE A 58 -17.18 8.45 -6.12
N VAL A 59 -16.15 9.21 -6.47
CA VAL A 59 -16.00 10.61 -6.01
C VAL A 59 -17.09 11.50 -6.64
N GLY A 60 -17.43 11.27 -7.91
CA GLY A 60 -18.49 12.04 -8.60
C GLY A 60 -19.91 11.72 -8.13
N MET A 61 -20.13 10.60 -7.43
CA MET A 61 -21.44 10.28 -6.81
C MET A 61 -21.76 11.12 -5.58
N SER A 62 -20.82 11.90 -5.06
CA SER A 62 -20.97 12.62 -3.80
C SER A 62 -21.90 13.85 -3.87
N GLU A 63 -22.48 14.17 -5.01
CA GLU A 63 -23.46 15.27 -5.11
C GLU A 63 -24.82 14.95 -4.46
N VAL A 64 -25.05 13.72 -4.00
CA VAL A 64 -26.32 13.32 -3.35
C VAL A 64 -26.01 12.46 -2.11
N ASP A 65 -25.80 13.11 -0.98
CA ASP A 65 -25.86 12.52 0.39
C ASP A 65 -25.03 11.24 0.68
N LEU A 66 -23.90 11.01 0.02
CA LEU A 66 -23.11 9.83 0.30
C LEU A 66 -21.89 10.16 1.16
N GLU A 67 -22.11 10.37 2.46
CA GLU A 67 -20.99 10.26 3.40
C GLU A 67 -20.50 8.81 3.42
N ALA A 68 -19.27 8.59 2.99
CA ALA A 68 -18.64 7.28 2.96
C ALA A 68 -17.15 7.36 3.31
N VAL A 69 -16.65 6.31 3.92
CA VAL A 69 -15.21 6.10 4.09
C VAL A 69 -14.72 5.20 2.96
N LEU A 70 -13.85 5.72 2.10
CA LEU A 70 -13.25 4.99 1.00
C LEU A 70 -11.79 4.62 1.33
N ALA A 71 -11.47 3.33 1.38
CA ALA A 71 -10.10 2.86 1.46
C ALA A 71 -9.49 2.77 0.06
N LEU A 72 -8.37 3.47 -0.16
CA LEU A 72 -7.68 3.48 -1.45
C LEU A 72 -6.57 2.44 -1.51
N GLY A 73 -6.37 1.83 -2.67
CA GLY A 73 -5.16 1.07 -2.99
C GLY A 73 -3.89 1.92 -2.86
N GLY A 74 -2.76 1.32 -2.50
CA GLY A 74 -1.51 2.06 -2.32
C GLY A 74 -0.93 2.67 -3.61
N GLY A 75 -1.49 2.36 -4.76
CA GLY A 75 -1.11 2.90 -6.07
C GLY A 75 -2.12 3.89 -6.65
N ALA A 76 -3.31 3.99 -6.07
CA ALA A 76 -4.43 4.72 -6.67
C ALA A 76 -4.12 6.20 -6.95
N VAL A 77 -3.44 6.90 -6.04
CA VAL A 77 -3.05 8.31 -6.23
C VAL A 77 -1.77 8.50 -7.04
N MET A 78 -1.13 7.41 -7.52
CA MET A 78 0.09 7.48 -8.32
C MET A 78 -0.20 7.65 -9.82
N THR A 79 -1.43 7.37 -10.24
CA THR A 79 -1.88 7.57 -11.62
C THR A 79 -2.14 9.05 -11.87
N ALA A 80 -1.66 9.59 -12.99
CA ALA A 80 -1.83 10.98 -13.35
C ALA A 80 -3.32 11.40 -13.32
N GLY A 81 -3.62 12.49 -12.64
CA GLY A 81 -4.97 13.01 -12.41
C GLY A 81 -5.75 12.36 -11.27
N SER A 82 -5.31 11.20 -10.73
CA SER A 82 -5.97 10.60 -9.57
C SER A 82 -5.69 11.35 -8.28
N GLU A 83 -4.51 11.96 -8.17
CA GLU A 83 -4.14 12.82 -7.06
C GLU A 83 -5.10 14.00 -6.90
N GLU A 84 -5.38 14.69 -7.99
CA GLU A 84 -6.31 15.84 -8.04
C GLU A 84 -7.74 15.40 -7.67
N ILE A 85 -8.23 14.31 -8.25
CA ILE A 85 -9.56 13.77 -7.94
C ILE A 85 -9.73 13.50 -6.45
N VAL A 86 -8.71 12.88 -5.83
CA VAL A 86 -8.76 12.56 -4.40
C VAL A 86 -8.63 13.82 -3.56
N HIS A 87 -7.70 14.72 -3.90
CA HIS A 87 -7.46 15.94 -3.13
C HIS A 87 -8.65 16.89 -3.20
N GLU A 88 -9.22 17.14 -4.38
CA GLU A 88 -10.30 18.09 -4.54
C GLU A 88 -11.67 17.53 -4.16
N GLY A 89 -11.88 16.22 -4.40
CA GLY A 89 -13.18 15.58 -4.22
C GLY A 89 -13.41 14.91 -2.87
N THR A 90 -12.41 14.82 -1.99
CA THR A 90 -12.53 14.09 -0.72
C THR A 90 -11.73 14.72 0.41
N MET A 91 -12.05 14.39 1.66
CA MET A 91 -11.17 14.58 2.81
C MET A 91 -10.12 13.47 2.84
N CYS A 92 -9.00 13.67 2.17
CA CYS A 92 -7.94 12.67 2.08
C CYS A 92 -7.12 12.57 3.36
N ILE A 93 -7.00 11.34 3.91
CA ILE A 93 -6.26 11.03 5.12
C ILE A 93 -5.12 10.06 4.81
N TYR A 94 -3.91 10.46 5.08
CA TYR A 94 -2.73 9.61 4.95
C TYR A 94 -2.40 8.93 6.29
N LEU A 95 -2.50 7.60 6.33
CA LEU A 95 -2.03 6.79 7.46
C LEU A 95 -0.53 6.53 7.28
N LYS A 96 0.29 7.26 8.01
CA LYS A 96 1.76 7.14 7.98
C LYS A 96 2.19 6.09 8.97
N ALA A 97 3.00 5.12 8.51
CA ALA A 97 3.58 4.06 9.34
C ALA A 97 5.08 3.96 9.04
N SER A 98 5.87 3.61 10.05
CA SER A 98 7.29 3.29 9.88
C SER A 98 7.49 2.01 9.07
N VAL A 99 8.69 1.83 8.54
CA VAL A 99 9.05 0.61 7.79
C VAL A 99 8.92 -0.62 8.68
N ASP A 100 9.26 -0.51 9.97
CA ASP A 100 9.21 -1.61 10.92
C ASP A 100 7.75 -2.04 11.19
N THR A 101 6.84 -1.11 11.43
CA THR A 101 5.40 -1.38 11.53
C THR A 101 4.84 -2.01 10.25
N LEU A 102 5.28 -1.53 9.08
CA LEU A 102 4.85 -2.12 7.80
C LEU A 102 5.36 -3.55 7.62
N LEU A 103 6.60 -3.84 8.05
CA LEU A 103 7.17 -5.18 8.03
C LEU A 103 6.40 -6.14 8.93
N GLU A 104 6.11 -5.75 10.17
CA GLU A 104 5.33 -6.55 11.11
C GLU A 104 3.96 -6.93 10.52
N HIS A 105 3.26 -5.95 9.94
CA HIS A 105 1.94 -6.18 9.35
C HIS A 105 1.95 -6.99 8.06
N LEU A 106 3.08 -7.03 7.34
CA LEU A 106 3.19 -7.69 6.04
C LEU A 106 3.81 -9.07 6.11
N SER A 107 4.63 -9.37 7.12
CA SER A 107 5.34 -10.65 7.27
C SER A 107 4.41 -11.87 7.27
N GLY A 108 3.13 -11.70 7.65
CA GLY A 108 2.11 -12.75 7.61
C GLY A 108 1.18 -12.74 6.38
N LYS A 109 1.31 -11.76 5.45
CA LYS A 109 0.31 -11.51 4.39
C LYS A 109 0.90 -11.27 2.99
N THR A 110 2.13 -11.69 2.74
CA THR A 110 2.85 -11.42 1.46
C THR A 110 2.21 -12.09 0.24
N ALA A 111 1.61 -13.26 0.42
CA ALA A 111 1.09 -14.08 -0.68
C ALA A 111 -0.06 -13.43 -1.50
N SER A 112 -0.80 -12.48 -0.94
CA SER A 112 -1.98 -11.87 -1.58
C SER A 112 -1.71 -10.51 -2.25
N ARG A 113 -0.44 -10.09 -2.39
CA ARG A 113 -0.11 -8.72 -2.86
C ARG A 113 0.86 -8.74 -4.05
N PRO A 114 0.37 -8.60 -5.31
CA PRO A 114 1.18 -8.72 -6.53
C PRO A 114 2.40 -7.79 -6.58
N MET A 115 2.28 -6.56 -6.07
CA MET A 115 3.36 -5.56 -6.09
C MET A 115 4.53 -5.86 -5.15
N LEU A 116 4.36 -6.75 -4.17
CA LEU A 116 5.43 -7.19 -3.27
C LEU A 116 6.18 -8.43 -3.82
N ASN A 117 5.57 -9.17 -4.72
CA ASN A 117 6.10 -10.41 -5.28
C ASN A 117 6.92 -10.20 -6.57
N GLN A 118 6.99 -8.98 -7.12
CA GLN A 118 7.86 -8.69 -8.26
C GLN A 118 9.31 -8.67 -7.79
N GLN A 119 10.10 -9.62 -8.28
CA GLN A 119 11.54 -9.60 -8.10
C GLN A 119 12.14 -8.38 -8.81
N PRO A 120 13.18 -7.73 -8.25
CA PRO A 120 13.90 -6.69 -8.97
C PRO A 120 14.46 -7.28 -10.28
N ILE A 121 14.18 -6.61 -11.41
CA ILE A 121 14.78 -6.96 -12.69
C ILE A 121 16.28 -6.63 -12.56
N VAL A 122 17.09 -7.66 -12.34
CA VAL A 122 18.53 -7.56 -12.42
C VAL A 122 18.87 -7.54 -13.91
N THR A 123 19.03 -6.36 -14.47
CA THR A 123 19.69 -6.19 -15.76
C THR A 123 21.20 -6.39 -15.53
N GLY A 124 21.65 -7.58 -15.80
CA GLY A 124 23.06 -7.95 -15.76
C GLY A 124 23.34 -8.90 -16.92
N GLU A 125 23.82 -8.34 -18.04
CA GLU A 125 24.49 -9.11 -19.09
C GLU A 125 25.73 -9.79 -18.52
N ASN A 126 25.93 -11.07 -18.70
CA ASN A 126 26.89 -11.66 -19.57
C ASN A 126 27.00 -13.18 -19.36
N SER A 127 26.91 -13.85 -20.48
CA SER A 127 27.23 -15.24 -20.72
C SER A 127 28.70 -15.58 -20.44
N SER A 128 28.96 -16.75 -19.86
CA SER A 128 29.83 -17.74 -20.49
C SER A 128 29.90 -19.02 -19.68
N ALA A 129 29.70 -20.11 -20.37
CA ALA A 129 29.84 -21.48 -19.93
C ALA A 129 31.26 -21.79 -19.43
N MET A 130 31.39 -22.70 -18.47
CA MET A 130 32.22 -23.92 -18.63
C MET A 130 32.07 -24.85 -17.43
N SER A 131 32.00 -26.11 -17.77
CA SER A 131 31.94 -27.32 -16.97
C SER A 131 33.17 -27.53 -16.04
N GLY A 132 33.01 -28.30 -15.00
CA GLY A 132 34.15 -28.89 -14.31
C GLY A 132 33.89 -29.42 -12.90
N ASP A 133 33.87 -30.69 -12.81
CA ASP A 133 33.70 -31.61 -11.70
C ASP A 133 34.45 -31.36 -10.38
N ASN A 134 33.83 -31.84 -9.33
CA ASN A 134 34.37 -32.72 -8.25
C ASN A 134 35.08 -32.18 -7.00
N LEU A 135 34.59 -32.70 -5.93
CA LEU A 135 35.20 -33.34 -4.73
C LEU A 135 35.47 -32.51 -3.48
N SER A 136 34.70 -32.89 -2.48
CA SER A 136 35.05 -33.15 -1.06
C SER A 136 36.12 -32.29 -0.38
N LEU A 137 35.75 -31.71 0.75
CA LEU A 137 36.28 -32.00 2.11
C LEU A 137 35.86 -30.89 3.09
N MET A 138 35.13 -31.25 4.11
CA MET A 138 35.12 -30.57 5.42
C MET A 138 36.44 -30.95 6.15
N PRO A 139 36.92 -30.28 7.21
CA PRO A 139 36.18 -29.59 8.26
C PRO A 139 36.90 -28.37 8.95
N THR A 140 36.21 -27.85 9.92
CA THR A 140 36.64 -27.32 11.26
C THR A 140 36.75 -25.81 11.46
N SER A 141 36.02 -25.45 12.52
CA SER A 141 36.27 -24.46 13.58
C SER A 141 36.09 -22.98 13.31
N SER A 142 35.09 -22.48 14.02
CA SER A 142 34.85 -21.07 14.35
C SER A 142 36.07 -20.32 14.84
N PRO A 143 36.10 -18.98 14.78
CA PRO A 143 35.46 -18.22 15.85
C PRO A 143 34.61 -17.02 15.40
N SER A 144 33.63 -16.78 16.22
CA SER A 144 32.87 -15.57 16.45
C SER A 144 33.54 -14.26 16.03
N VAL A 145 32.98 -13.60 15.02
CA VAL A 145 33.04 -12.15 14.93
C VAL A 145 31.60 -11.69 14.76
N MET A 146 31.06 -11.12 15.81
CA MET A 146 29.82 -10.37 15.77
C MET A 146 30.03 -9.15 14.86
N SER A 147 29.72 -9.30 13.61
CA SER A 147 29.44 -8.18 12.71
C SER A 147 27.93 -8.09 12.62
N SER A 148 27.38 -7.04 13.18
CA SER A 148 25.99 -6.63 13.01
C SER A 148 25.76 -6.20 11.56
N GLU A 149 25.72 -7.16 10.65
CA GLU A 149 25.09 -7.00 9.36
C GLU A 149 23.58 -7.03 9.62
N VAL A 150 23.00 -5.85 9.67
CA VAL A 150 21.54 -5.70 9.53
C VAL A 150 21.20 -6.23 8.14
N GLU A 151 20.97 -7.53 8.04
CA GLU A 151 20.44 -8.16 6.84
C GLU A 151 19.13 -7.45 6.48
N THR A 152 19.23 -6.57 5.48
CA THR A 152 18.06 -5.88 4.95
C THR A 152 17.25 -6.93 4.21
N SER A 153 16.23 -7.48 4.86
CA SER A 153 15.39 -8.49 4.21
C SER A 153 14.89 -7.96 2.87
N PRO A 154 14.75 -8.80 1.84
CA PRO A 154 14.25 -8.36 0.51
C PRO A 154 12.93 -7.59 0.61
N LEU A 155 12.08 -7.95 1.55
CA LEU A 155 10.82 -7.26 1.84
C LEU A 155 11.06 -5.83 2.37
N ARG A 156 12.03 -5.63 3.27
CA ARG A 156 12.39 -4.31 3.80
C ARG A 156 12.90 -3.40 2.68
N ALA A 157 13.79 -3.89 1.84
CA ALA A 157 14.31 -3.14 0.70
C ALA A 157 13.17 -2.72 -0.25
N ARG A 158 12.24 -3.63 -0.52
CA ARG A 158 11.08 -3.35 -1.38
C ARG A 158 10.12 -2.32 -0.77
N ILE A 159 9.88 -2.37 0.54
CA ILE A 159 9.08 -1.37 1.24
C ILE A 159 9.74 0.01 1.15
N LEU A 160 11.04 0.09 1.43
CA LEU A 160 11.80 1.34 1.35
C LEU A 160 11.76 1.94 -0.06
N GLU A 161 11.97 1.13 -1.09
CA GLU A 161 11.85 1.57 -2.49
C GLU A 161 10.47 2.12 -2.82
N LEU A 162 9.41 1.41 -2.43
CA LEU A 162 8.04 1.85 -2.68
C LEU A 162 7.69 3.12 -1.91
N MET A 163 8.16 3.24 -0.66
CA MET A 163 7.92 4.45 0.15
C MET A 163 8.69 5.66 -0.42
N SER A 164 9.95 5.49 -0.84
CA SER A 164 10.72 6.59 -1.44
C SER A 164 10.04 7.17 -2.70
N LYS A 165 9.38 6.32 -3.50
CA LYS A 165 8.67 6.73 -4.71
C LYS A 165 7.31 7.38 -4.44
N ARG A 166 6.67 7.07 -3.30
CA ARG A 166 5.24 7.39 -3.07
C ARG A 166 4.98 8.36 -1.93
N ALA A 167 5.90 8.47 -0.96
CA ALA A 167 5.68 9.27 0.25
C ALA A 167 5.35 10.74 -0.07
N ALA A 168 6.11 11.36 -0.98
CA ALA A 168 5.88 12.74 -1.38
C ALA A 168 4.48 12.97 -1.98
N THR A 169 4.01 12.03 -2.83
CA THR A 169 2.64 12.09 -3.38
C THR A 169 1.59 11.92 -2.30
N TYR A 170 1.76 10.95 -1.39
CA TYR A 170 0.81 10.77 -0.27
C TYR A 170 0.72 12.00 0.63
N GLU A 171 1.88 12.62 0.96
CA GLU A 171 1.92 13.82 1.79
C GLU A 171 1.27 15.03 1.10
N ARG A 172 1.46 15.17 -0.21
CA ARG A 172 0.88 16.25 -1.01
C ARG A 172 -0.63 16.10 -1.22
N THR A 173 -1.10 14.86 -1.43
CA THR A 173 -2.53 14.57 -1.63
C THR A 173 -3.33 14.67 -0.32
N ALA A 174 -2.71 14.46 0.82
CA ALA A 174 -3.40 14.35 2.10
C ALA A 174 -3.78 15.71 2.69
N HIS A 175 -5.02 15.83 3.19
CA HIS A 175 -5.47 16.92 4.06
C HIS A 175 -5.06 16.70 5.51
N LEU A 176 -5.04 15.43 5.94
CA LEU A 176 -4.62 15.02 7.29
C LEU A 176 -3.59 13.91 7.21
N ILE A 177 -2.54 14.01 8.02
CA ILE A 177 -1.54 12.95 8.19
C ILE A 177 -1.67 12.41 9.62
N ILE A 178 -1.83 11.09 9.72
CA ILE A 178 -2.01 10.36 10.98
C ILE A 178 -0.88 9.35 11.11
N ASP A 179 -0.07 9.51 12.13
CA ASP A 179 0.92 8.51 12.52
C ASP A 179 0.24 7.33 13.20
N THR A 180 0.51 6.11 12.71
CA THR A 180 -0.12 4.88 13.17
C THR A 180 0.80 3.98 14.00
N ASP A 181 2.07 4.34 14.17
CA ASP A 181 3.03 3.52 14.88
C ASP A 181 2.64 3.35 16.35
N GLY A 182 2.67 2.10 16.80
CA GLY A 182 2.33 1.74 18.17
C GLY A 182 0.88 1.99 18.58
N LYS A 183 -0.03 2.25 17.65
CA LYS A 183 -1.44 2.55 17.92
C LYS A 183 -2.36 1.45 17.43
N SER A 184 -3.37 1.16 18.20
CA SER A 184 -4.46 0.27 17.81
C SER A 184 -5.36 0.91 16.73
N VAL A 185 -6.13 0.07 16.04
CA VAL A 185 -7.11 0.52 15.05
C VAL A 185 -8.13 1.51 15.66
N ASP A 186 -8.57 1.24 16.88
CA ASP A 186 -9.53 2.07 17.59
C ASP A 186 -8.95 3.44 17.94
N GLU A 187 -7.70 3.50 18.41
CA GLU A 187 -7.01 4.75 18.71
C GLU A 187 -6.81 5.61 17.47
N VAL A 188 -6.37 4.99 16.36
CA VAL A 188 -6.19 5.69 15.07
C VAL A 188 -7.51 6.23 14.56
N ALA A 189 -8.59 5.44 14.57
CA ALA A 189 -9.91 5.88 14.13
C ALA A 189 -10.44 7.04 15.00
N ALA A 190 -10.29 6.95 16.33
CA ALA A 190 -10.69 8.03 17.25
C ALA A 190 -9.86 9.32 17.04
N MET A 191 -8.56 9.20 16.72
CA MET A 191 -7.72 10.35 16.37
C MET A 191 -8.21 11.03 15.09
N ILE A 192 -8.58 10.24 14.08
CA ILE A 192 -9.12 10.75 12.81
C ILE A 192 -10.39 11.55 13.07
N VAL A 193 -11.37 11.00 13.80
CA VAL A 193 -12.63 11.69 14.12
C VAL A 193 -12.37 13.04 14.78
N ARG A 194 -11.48 13.06 15.79
CA ARG A 194 -11.11 14.32 16.49
C ARG A 194 -10.49 15.35 15.54
N LYS A 195 -9.60 14.91 14.63
CA LYS A 195 -8.94 15.82 13.68
C LYS A 195 -9.90 16.32 12.60
N ILE A 196 -10.80 15.49 12.08
CA ILE A 196 -11.85 15.92 11.13
C ILE A 196 -12.73 16.99 11.80
N SER A 197 -13.21 16.76 13.03
CA SER A 197 -14.02 17.73 13.75
C SER A 197 -13.30 19.06 14.04
N ALA A 198 -11.99 19.03 14.19
CA ALA A 198 -11.20 20.25 14.35
C ALA A 198 -10.98 20.98 13.01
N TYR A 199 -10.80 20.24 11.92
CA TYR A 199 -10.61 20.77 10.57
C TYR A 199 -11.87 21.49 10.04
N GLN A 200 -13.05 20.96 10.33
CA GLN A 200 -14.34 21.55 9.94
C GLN A 200 -14.71 22.84 10.68
N LYS A 201 -14.00 23.19 11.75
CA LYS A 201 -14.23 24.40 12.57
C LYS A 201 -13.34 25.58 12.16
N GLN A 202 -12.44 25.38 11.20
CA GLN A 202 -11.57 26.44 10.65
C GLN A 202 -12.17 27.04 9.40
#